data_da80b4403b8fcd3b288b5966ef37e02a
#
_entry.id   da80b4403b8fcd3b288b5966ef37e02a
#
_cell.length_a   1.000
_cell.length_b   1.000
_cell.length_c   1.000
_cell.angle_alpha   90.00
_cell.angle_beta   90.00
_cell.angle_gamma   90.00
#
_symmetry.space_group_name_H-M   'P 1'
#
loop_
_entity.id
_entity.type
_entity.pdbx_description
1 polymer ?
#
loop_
_entity_poly.entity_id
_entity_poly.type
_entity_poly.pdbx_seq_one_letter_code
_entity_poly.pdbx_strand_id
1 'polypeptide(L)'
;AWTMAWYCHYLSNFNVTPFNWTVIILFGFELTYIAFQASKGQLSHFNFDTPLYSILYSLMGLAAVIVTLYTAYIGFLFFTQSFPNLPSHFIWAIRLGILIFVIFSFEGALMSSQMSHSIGAINDNSNWWIIGWSKTVGDLRVSHFIGMHALQLLPLLSFYLFKNTKATIIISLLYAVLATTTLVHALNGKPIFTENEQKKSK
;
A
#
# COMPACT_ATOMS: atom_id res chain seq x y z
N ALA A 1 -3.94 -9.45 2.80
CA ALA A 1 -4.32 -10.85 2.63
C ALA A 1 -5.63 -11.18 3.33
N TRP A 2 -5.69 -11.22 4.65
CA TRP A 2 -6.87 -11.63 5.41
C TRP A 2 -8.13 -10.82 5.09
N THR A 3 -8.01 -9.49 5.00
CA THR A 3 -9.12 -8.59 4.61
C THR A 3 -9.70 -8.96 3.25
N MET A 4 -8.86 -9.24 2.26
CA MET A 4 -9.31 -9.64 0.93
C MET A 4 -9.95 -11.03 0.93
N ALA A 5 -9.39 -11.98 1.68
CA ALA A 5 -10.01 -13.30 1.87
C ALA A 5 -11.41 -13.18 2.45
N TRP A 6 -11.60 -12.28 3.44
CA TRP A 6 -12.90 -11.97 4.00
C TRP A 6 -13.87 -11.42 2.95
N TYR A 7 -13.44 -10.45 2.13
CA TYR A 7 -14.32 -9.88 1.09
C TYR A 7 -14.71 -10.90 0.03
N CYS A 8 -13.82 -11.85 -0.31
CA CYS A 8 -14.12 -12.90 -1.27
C CYS A 8 -15.33 -13.78 -0.87
N HIS A 9 -15.65 -13.89 0.42
CA HIS A 9 -16.84 -14.63 0.87
C HIS A 9 -18.16 -13.97 0.46
N TYR A 10 -18.16 -12.70 0.07
CA TYR A 10 -19.35 -12.02 -0.44
C TYR A 10 -19.58 -12.25 -1.94
N LEU A 11 -18.56 -12.73 -2.66
CA LEU A 11 -18.63 -12.95 -4.10
C LEU A 11 -19.37 -14.24 -4.43
N SER A 12 -20.31 -14.17 -5.38
CA SER A 12 -21.00 -15.35 -5.88
C SER A 12 -20.05 -16.20 -6.74
N ASN A 13 -20.08 -17.52 -6.52
CA ASN A 13 -19.31 -18.51 -7.29
C ASN A 13 -17.78 -18.22 -7.35
N PHE A 14 -17.22 -17.59 -6.32
CA PHE A 14 -15.79 -17.32 -6.24
C PHE A 14 -15.11 -18.30 -5.27
N ASN A 15 -14.13 -19.05 -5.78
CA ASN A 15 -13.28 -19.87 -4.93
C ASN A 15 -12.11 -19.05 -4.41
N VAL A 16 -12.08 -18.78 -3.12
CA VAL A 16 -11.02 -17.98 -2.45
C VAL A 16 -9.71 -18.75 -2.27
N THR A 17 -9.74 -20.07 -2.39
CA THR A 17 -8.57 -20.94 -2.11
C THR A 17 -7.35 -20.62 -2.99
N PRO A 18 -7.49 -20.44 -4.31
CA PRO A 18 -6.35 -20.06 -5.15
C PRO A 18 -5.75 -18.71 -4.76
N PHE A 19 -6.59 -17.72 -4.43
CA PHE A 19 -6.12 -16.42 -3.96
C PHE A 19 -5.31 -16.55 -2.66
N ASN A 20 -5.83 -17.28 -1.68
CA ASN A 20 -5.16 -17.47 -0.40
C ASN A 20 -3.78 -18.13 -0.57
N TRP A 21 -3.70 -19.20 -1.37
CA TRP A 21 -2.41 -19.86 -1.63
C TRP A 21 -1.45 -18.97 -2.40
N THR A 22 -1.93 -18.21 -3.39
CA THR A 22 -1.10 -17.22 -4.10
C THR A 22 -0.46 -16.23 -3.12
N VAL A 23 -1.27 -15.65 -2.23
CA VAL A 23 -0.77 -14.68 -1.24
C VAL A 23 0.19 -15.34 -0.23
N ILE A 24 -0.16 -16.53 0.28
CA ILE A 24 0.68 -17.25 1.27
C ILE A 24 2.06 -17.56 0.67
N ILE A 25 2.09 -18.08 -0.55
CA ILE A 25 3.35 -18.48 -1.20
C ILE A 25 4.19 -17.23 -1.54
N LEU A 26 3.60 -16.23 -2.20
CA LEU A 26 4.34 -15.09 -2.71
C LEU A 26 4.79 -14.16 -1.57
N PHE A 27 3.91 -13.81 -0.63
CA PHE A 27 4.30 -12.98 0.51
C PHE A 27 5.09 -13.76 1.57
N GLY A 28 4.87 -15.07 1.68
CA GLY A 28 5.71 -15.93 2.50
C GLY A 28 7.16 -15.95 2.00
N PHE A 29 7.36 -16.06 0.69
CA PHE A 29 8.68 -15.91 0.06
C PHE A 29 9.28 -14.53 0.36
N GLU A 30 8.53 -13.45 0.14
CA GLU A 30 8.98 -12.08 0.36
C GLU A 30 9.40 -11.84 1.81
N LEU A 31 8.54 -12.19 2.78
CA LEU A 31 8.82 -12.03 4.20
C LEU A 31 10.03 -12.86 4.65
N THR A 32 10.17 -14.08 4.15
CA THR A 32 11.31 -14.95 4.45
C THR A 32 12.60 -14.34 3.92
N TYR A 33 12.59 -13.82 2.69
CA TYR A 33 13.75 -13.16 2.11
C TYR A 33 14.13 -11.88 2.85
N ILE A 34 13.14 -11.04 3.21
CA ILE A 34 13.38 -9.82 4.01
C ILE A 34 14.02 -10.19 5.35
N ALA A 35 13.47 -11.17 6.08
CA ALA A 35 13.99 -11.60 7.36
C ALA A 35 15.41 -12.18 7.22
N PHE A 36 15.67 -12.94 6.17
CA PHE A 36 17.00 -13.50 5.90
C PHE A 36 18.04 -12.41 5.62
N GLN A 37 17.71 -11.39 4.80
CA GLN A 37 18.63 -10.28 4.55
C GLN A 37 18.84 -9.41 5.79
N ALA A 38 17.75 -9.14 6.54
CA ALA A 38 17.87 -8.42 7.80
C ALA A 38 18.77 -9.13 8.82
N SER A 39 18.72 -10.46 8.91
CA SER A 39 19.60 -11.23 9.80
C SER A 39 21.08 -11.11 9.46
N LYS A 40 21.40 -10.74 8.20
CA LYS A 40 22.76 -10.47 7.72
C LYS A 40 23.14 -8.98 7.79
N GLY A 41 22.26 -8.11 8.22
CA GLY A 41 22.45 -6.64 8.15
C GLY A 41 22.49 -6.11 6.72
N GLN A 42 21.89 -6.82 5.75
CA GLN A 42 21.87 -6.48 4.34
C GLN A 42 20.50 -5.98 3.89
N LEU A 43 20.48 -5.16 2.85
CA LEU A 43 19.24 -4.72 2.23
C LEU A 43 18.54 -5.86 1.49
N SER A 44 17.24 -5.96 1.61
CA SER A 44 16.41 -6.86 0.80
C SER A 44 15.90 -6.18 -0.48
N HIS A 45 15.61 -4.89 -0.41
CA HIS A 45 15.16 -4.08 -1.54
C HIS A 45 16.33 -3.29 -2.12
N PHE A 46 16.28 -3.05 -3.43
CA PHE A 46 17.32 -2.32 -4.16
C PHE A 46 18.74 -2.93 -4.00
N ASN A 47 18.81 -4.23 -3.71
CA ASN A 47 20.07 -4.92 -3.53
C ASN A 47 20.50 -5.60 -4.85
N PHE A 48 21.55 -5.06 -5.47
CA PHE A 48 22.14 -5.54 -6.72
C PHE A 48 23.60 -5.98 -6.55
N ASP A 49 24.04 -6.18 -5.32
CA ASP A 49 25.43 -6.54 -5.00
C ASP A 49 25.85 -7.85 -5.63
N THR A 50 24.91 -8.76 -5.87
CA THR A 50 25.16 -10.02 -6.57
C THR A 50 24.03 -10.33 -7.57
N PRO A 51 24.30 -11.11 -8.63
CA PRO A 51 23.25 -11.55 -9.55
C PRO A 51 22.09 -12.27 -8.85
N LEU A 52 22.38 -13.04 -7.80
CA LEU A 52 21.36 -13.72 -7.01
C LEU A 52 20.43 -12.74 -6.30
N TYR A 53 21.00 -11.69 -5.67
CA TYR A 53 20.16 -10.68 -4.97
C TYR A 53 19.32 -9.87 -5.94
N SER A 54 19.86 -9.55 -7.13
CA SER A 54 19.10 -8.91 -8.20
C SER A 54 17.90 -9.75 -8.65
N ILE A 55 18.09 -11.07 -8.81
CA ILE A 55 17.00 -11.99 -9.17
C ILE A 55 15.96 -12.06 -8.05
N LEU A 56 16.38 -12.22 -6.79
CA LEU A 56 15.48 -12.31 -5.65
C LEU A 56 14.66 -11.03 -5.47
N TYR A 57 15.28 -9.85 -5.64
CA TYR A 57 14.57 -8.58 -5.62
C TYR A 57 13.55 -8.46 -6.78
N SER A 58 13.93 -8.87 -7.98
CA SER A 58 13.02 -8.88 -9.12
C SER A 58 11.83 -9.83 -8.92
N LEU A 59 12.04 -10.99 -8.28
CA LEU A 59 10.98 -11.92 -7.94
C LEU A 59 10.02 -11.35 -6.87
N MET A 60 10.53 -10.57 -5.91
CA MET A 60 9.67 -9.86 -4.96
C MET A 60 8.76 -8.83 -5.68
N GLY A 61 9.32 -8.06 -6.60
CA GLY A 61 8.56 -7.11 -7.42
C GLY A 61 7.47 -7.82 -8.25
N LEU A 62 7.82 -8.95 -8.88
CA LEU A 62 6.87 -9.76 -9.63
C LEU A 62 5.75 -10.32 -8.72
N ALA A 63 6.10 -10.79 -7.53
CA ALA A 63 5.15 -11.29 -6.54
C ALA A 63 4.14 -10.19 -6.13
N ALA A 64 4.63 -8.98 -5.85
CA ALA A 64 3.78 -7.84 -5.53
C ALA A 64 2.82 -7.49 -6.67
N VAL A 65 3.29 -7.50 -7.93
CA VAL A 65 2.47 -7.25 -9.11
C VAL A 65 1.37 -8.32 -9.26
N ILE A 66 1.72 -9.61 -9.13
CA ILE A 66 0.74 -10.70 -9.24
C ILE A 66 -0.36 -10.55 -8.19
N VAL A 67 -0.01 -10.29 -6.92
CA VAL A 67 -0.99 -10.11 -5.85
C VAL A 67 -1.84 -8.86 -6.08
N THR A 68 -1.25 -7.78 -6.56
CA THR A 68 -1.98 -6.54 -6.88
C THR A 68 -2.97 -6.77 -8.02
N LEU A 69 -2.56 -7.45 -9.10
CA LEU A 69 -3.45 -7.76 -10.22
C LEU A 69 -4.58 -8.71 -9.81
N TYR A 70 -4.29 -9.70 -8.96
CA TYR A 70 -5.33 -10.58 -8.43
C TYR A 70 -6.32 -9.80 -7.56
N THR A 71 -5.82 -8.87 -6.72
CA THR A 71 -6.66 -7.97 -5.92
C THR A 71 -7.51 -7.06 -6.82
N ALA A 72 -6.94 -6.54 -7.91
CA ALA A 72 -7.66 -5.75 -8.91
C ALA A 72 -8.78 -6.56 -9.58
N TYR A 73 -8.50 -7.82 -9.93
CA TYR A 73 -9.51 -8.73 -10.48
C TYR A 73 -10.68 -8.96 -9.49
N ILE A 74 -10.38 -9.20 -8.21
CA ILE A 74 -11.40 -9.30 -7.17
C ILE A 74 -12.20 -7.98 -7.07
N GLY A 75 -11.52 -6.85 -7.12
CA GLY A 75 -12.16 -5.52 -7.16
C GLY A 75 -13.12 -5.38 -8.35
N PHE A 76 -12.70 -5.80 -9.54
CA PHE A 76 -13.55 -5.82 -10.72
C PHE A 76 -14.83 -6.65 -10.51
N LEU A 77 -14.73 -7.80 -9.85
CA LEU A 77 -15.91 -8.63 -9.52
C LEU A 77 -16.86 -7.89 -8.57
N PHE A 78 -16.35 -7.08 -7.66
CA PHE A 78 -17.19 -6.23 -6.79
C PHE A 78 -17.94 -5.14 -7.57
N PHE A 79 -17.44 -4.68 -8.70
CA PHE A 79 -18.15 -3.73 -9.56
C PHE A 79 -19.18 -4.39 -10.48
N THR A 80 -18.98 -5.64 -10.85
CA THR A 80 -19.84 -6.36 -11.82
C THR A 80 -20.95 -7.18 -11.16
N GLN A 81 -20.76 -7.61 -9.91
CA GLN A 81 -21.76 -8.39 -9.17
C GLN A 81 -22.69 -7.50 -8.33
N SER A 82 -23.90 -7.99 -8.05
CA SER A 82 -24.86 -7.36 -7.15
C SER A 82 -24.85 -8.06 -5.78
N PHE A 83 -25.05 -7.29 -4.72
CA PHE A 83 -24.97 -7.75 -3.33
C PHE A 83 -26.23 -7.35 -2.55
N PRO A 84 -27.39 -8.00 -2.81
CA PRO A 84 -28.68 -7.57 -2.24
C PRO A 84 -28.72 -7.69 -0.70
N ASN A 85 -27.91 -8.55 -0.12
CA ASN A 85 -27.86 -8.81 1.32
C ASN A 85 -26.87 -7.92 2.09
N LEU A 86 -26.15 -7.04 1.40
CA LEU A 86 -25.17 -6.15 2.03
C LEU A 86 -25.58 -4.67 1.89
N PRO A 87 -25.32 -3.84 2.91
CA PRO A 87 -25.63 -2.42 2.83
C PRO A 87 -24.83 -1.74 1.70
N SER A 88 -25.48 -0.91 0.90
CA SER A 88 -24.86 -0.20 -0.22
C SER A 88 -23.62 0.61 0.18
N HIS A 89 -23.65 1.26 1.35
CA HIS A 89 -22.51 2.01 1.85
C HIS A 89 -21.26 1.13 2.06
N PHE A 90 -21.46 -0.09 2.59
CA PHE A 90 -20.37 -1.03 2.84
C PHE A 90 -19.77 -1.55 1.51
N ILE A 91 -20.62 -1.87 0.53
CA ILE A 91 -20.16 -2.30 -0.80
C ILE A 91 -19.37 -1.18 -1.49
N TRP A 92 -19.82 0.07 -1.44
CA TRP A 92 -19.10 1.20 -2.01
C TRP A 92 -17.75 1.42 -1.29
N ALA A 93 -17.69 1.21 0.01
CA ALA A 93 -16.42 1.29 0.75
C ALA A 93 -15.43 0.22 0.31
N ILE A 94 -15.86 -1.02 0.10
CA ILE A 94 -15.02 -2.10 -0.43
C ILE A 94 -14.53 -1.75 -1.84
N ARG A 95 -15.44 -1.34 -2.75
CA ARG A 95 -15.11 -0.97 -4.13
C ARG A 95 -14.04 0.12 -4.20
N LEU A 96 -14.27 1.22 -3.48
CA LEU A 96 -13.37 2.36 -3.48
C LEU A 96 -12.06 2.05 -2.72
N GLY A 97 -12.15 1.28 -1.63
CA GLY A 97 -10.98 0.81 -0.89
C GLY A 97 -10.04 -0.04 -1.73
N ILE A 98 -10.58 -1.01 -2.49
CA ILE A 98 -9.79 -1.83 -3.42
C ILE A 98 -9.21 -0.97 -4.54
N LEU A 99 -10.00 -0.08 -5.13
CA LEU A 99 -9.54 0.80 -6.21
C LEU A 99 -8.35 1.65 -5.78
N ILE A 100 -8.46 2.33 -4.62
CA ILE A 100 -7.38 3.15 -4.07
C ILE A 100 -6.16 2.27 -3.74
N PHE A 101 -6.37 1.13 -3.09
CA PHE A 101 -5.30 0.16 -2.81
C PHE A 101 -4.52 -0.20 -4.08
N VAL A 102 -5.21 -0.58 -5.15
CA VAL A 102 -4.57 -0.99 -6.42
C VAL A 102 -3.76 0.15 -7.02
N ILE A 103 -4.32 1.36 -7.08
CA ILE A 103 -3.61 2.55 -7.62
C ILE A 103 -2.32 2.79 -6.83
N PHE A 104 -2.40 2.84 -5.51
CA PHE A 104 -1.24 3.15 -4.67
C PHE A 104 -0.28 1.98 -4.49
N SER A 105 -0.69 0.73 -4.76
CA SER A 105 0.24 -0.40 -4.83
C SER A 105 1.26 -0.23 -5.96
N PHE A 106 0.89 0.41 -7.07
CA PHE A 106 1.82 0.68 -8.18
C PHE A 106 2.87 1.76 -7.88
N GLU A 107 2.76 2.52 -6.78
CA GLU A 107 3.87 3.36 -6.30
C GLU A 107 5.13 2.55 -5.98
N GLY A 108 4.97 1.27 -5.61
CA GLY A 108 6.10 0.35 -5.46
C GLY A 108 6.93 0.23 -6.74
N ALA A 109 6.28 0.22 -7.92
CA ALA A 109 6.98 0.22 -9.19
C ALA A 109 7.73 1.54 -9.44
N LEU A 110 7.15 2.68 -9.03
CA LEU A 110 7.83 3.97 -9.09
C LEU A 110 9.08 3.99 -8.21
N MET A 111 8.99 3.52 -6.96
CA MET A 111 10.13 3.38 -6.06
C MET A 111 11.21 2.46 -6.65
N SER A 112 10.81 1.34 -7.26
CA SER A 112 11.73 0.41 -7.92
C SER A 112 12.42 1.04 -9.13
N SER A 113 11.71 1.81 -9.95
CA SER A 113 12.28 2.48 -11.13
C SER A 113 13.31 3.55 -10.78
N GLN A 114 13.16 4.18 -9.61
CA GLN A 114 14.09 5.20 -9.10
C GLN A 114 15.18 4.59 -8.21
N MET A 115 15.11 3.29 -7.93
CA MET A 115 16.01 2.60 -7.01
C MET A 115 16.07 3.25 -5.63
N SER A 116 15.01 3.96 -5.25
CA SER A 116 14.91 4.71 -4.00
C SER A 116 13.46 4.96 -3.62
N HIS A 117 13.20 5.01 -2.32
CA HIS A 117 11.94 5.48 -1.77
C HIS A 117 11.94 6.98 -1.48
N SER A 118 13.11 7.64 -1.57
CA SER A 118 13.29 9.06 -1.24
C SER A 118 13.50 9.90 -2.48
N ILE A 119 12.90 11.07 -2.53
CA ILE A 119 13.02 12.08 -3.59
C ILE A 119 13.73 13.31 -3.02
N GLY A 120 14.89 13.64 -3.56
CA GLY A 120 15.73 14.77 -3.16
C GLY A 120 17.08 14.33 -2.62
N ALA A 121 17.98 15.30 -2.38
CA ALA A 121 19.31 15.03 -1.84
C ALA A 121 19.20 14.69 -0.35
N ILE A 122 19.60 13.49 0.03
CA ILE A 122 19.67 13.08 1.43
C ILE A 122 20.93 13.69 2.03
N ASN A 123 20.78 14.83 2.68
CA ASN A 123 21.88 15.51 3.37
C ASN A 123 22.02 15.08 4.83
N ASP A 124 21.05 14.32 5.34
CA ASP A 124 20.98 13.91 6.74
C ASP A 124 20.23 12.56 6.86
N ASN A 125 20.72 11.68 7.74
CA ASN A 125 20.07 10.42 8.10
C ASN A 125 18.93 10.63 9.14
N SER A 126 18.33 11.81 9.20
CA SER A 126 17.23 12.07 10.11
C SER A 126 15.94 11.44 9.62
N ASN A 127 15.63 10.30 10.21
CA ASN A 127 14.38 9.57 9.98
C ASN A 127 13.53 9.57 11.25
N TRP A 128 12.22 9.40 11.07
CA TRP A 128 11.33 9.15 12.20
C TRP A 128 11.67 7.80 12.84
N TRP A 129 11.96 7.82 14.13
CA TRP A 129 12.52 6.68 14.86
C TRP A 129 11.70 5.37 14.70
N ILE A 130 10.37 5.42 14.74
CA ILE A 130 9.54 4.20 14.69
C ILE A 130 9.29 3.74 13.26
N ILE A 131 8.94 4.67 12.36
CA ILE A 131 8.45 4.38 11.01
C ILE A 131 9.52 4.53 9.93
N GLY A 132 10.69 5.10 10.29
CA GLY A 132 11.81 5.28 9.39
C GLY A 132 11.56 6.22 8.20
N TRP A 133 10.47 7.01 8.21
CA TRP A 133 10.19 7.97 7.16
C TRP A 133 11.12 9.18 7.24
N SER A 134 11.49 9.73 6.08
CA SER A 134 12.39 10.89 6.02
C SER A 134 11.74 12.14 6.63
N LYS A 135 12.56 12.90 7.38
CA LYS A 135 12.19 14.23 7.93
C LYS A 135 12.62 15.38 7.05
N THR A 136 13.49 15.13 6.06
CA THR A 136 14.19 16.18 5.31
C THR A 136 13.88 16.19 3.83
N VAL A 137 13.47 15.05 3.26
CA VAL A 137 13.19 14.89 1.83
C VAL A 137 11.83 14.21 1.60
N GLY A 138 11.36 14.19 0.37
CA GLY A 138 10.15 13.47 -0.01
C GLY A 138 10.30 11.97 0.21
N ASP A 139 9.28 11.32 0.78
CA ASP A 139 9.28 9.89 1.05
C ASP A 139 8.00 9.24 0.47
N LEU A 140 8.17 8.49 -0.62
CA LEU A 140 7.07 7.83 -1.33
C LEU A 140 6.38 6.74 -0.49
N ARG A 141 7.05 6.19 0.52
CA ARG A 141 6.46 5.18 1.41
C ARG A 141 5.24 5.69 2.15
N VAL A 142 5.14 7.01 2.38
CA VAL A 142 4.02 7.59 3.12
C VAL A 142 2.72 7.52 2.33
N SER A 143 2.73 7.97 1.08
CA SER A 143 1.56 7.88 0.19
C SER A 143 1.19 6.43 -0.11
N HIS A 144 2.18 5.59 -0.36
CA HIS A 144 2.00 4.16 -0.55
C HIS A 144 1.32 3.52 0.66
N PHE A 145 1.80 3.81 1.88
CA PHE A 145 1.21 3.32 3.12
C PHE A 145 -0.24 3.79 3.28
N ILE A 146 -0.49 5.09 3.13
CA ILE A 146 -1.85 5.64 3.25
C ILE A 146 -2.76 5.00 2.20
N GLY A 147 -2.36 4.99 0.94
CA GLY A 147 -3.19 4.45 -0.14
C GLY A 147 -3.51 2.97 0.03
N MET A 148 -2.54 2.14 0.42
CA MET A 148 -2.77 0.72 0.65
C MET A 148 -3.71 0.44 1.85
N HIS A 149 -3.73 1.29 2.86
CA HIS A 149 -4.61 1.12 4.00
C HIS A 149 -6.08 1.50 3.72
N ALA A 150 -6.38 2.10 2.56
CA ALA A 150 -7.76 2.32 2.11
C ALA A 150 -8.59 1.03 2.11
N LEU A 151 -7.96 -0.09 1.76
CA LEU A 151 -8.56 -1.42 1.73
C LEU A 151 -9.19 -1.84 3.07
N GLN A 152 -8.59 -1.46 4.18
CA GLN A 152 -9.09 -1.77 5.53
C GLN A 152 -9.91 -0.62 6.10
N LEU A 153 -9.36 0.60 6.01
CA LEU A 153 -9.90 1.75 6.73
C LEU A 153 -11.28 2.17 6.22
N LEU A 154 -11.46 2.24 4.90
CA LEU A 154 -12.74 2.71 4.33
C LEU A 154 -13.91 1.77 4.66
N PRO A 155 -13.81 0.45 4.51
CA PRO A 155 -14.88 -0.46 4.93
C PRO A 155 -15.14 -0.45 6.43
N LEU A 156 -14.10 -0.33 7.28
CA LEU A 156 -14.27 -0.19 8.72
C LEU A 156 -15.03 1.09 9.09
N LEU A 157 -14.61 2.23 8.54
CA LEU A 157 -15.29 3.52 8.76
C LEU A 157 -16.75 3.48 8.28
N SER A 158 -16.98 2.90 7.11
CA SER A 158 -18.32 2.79 6.56
C SER A 158 -19.22 1.89 7.41
N PHE A 159 -18.69 0.74 7.88
CA PHE A 159 -19.46 -0.23 8.65
C PHE A 159 -19.83 0.30 10.05
N TYR A 160 -18.89 0.92 10.74
CA TYR A 160 -19.09 1.34 12.13
C TYR A 160 -19.59 2.76 12.29
N LEU A 161 -19.14 3.71 11.46
CA LEU A 161 -19.38 5.13 11.66
C LEU A 161 -20.35 5.75 10.63
N PHE A 162 -20.08 5.58 9.34
CA PHE A 162 -20.75 6.36 8.31
C PHE A 162 -21.90 5.65 7.61
N LYS A 163 -22.60 4.79 8.15
CA LYS A 163 -23.70 3.94 7.63
C LYS A 163 -24.60 4.59 6.55
N ASN A 164 -24.00 5.38 5.66
CA ASN A 164 -24.63 6.15 4.58
C ASN A 164 -23.75 6.15 3.32
N THR A 165 -24.33 5.82 2.17
CA THR A 165 -23.60 5.70 0.90
C THR A 165 -22.95 7.00 0.44
N LYS A 166 -23.66 8.14 0.55
CA LYS A 166 -23.12 9.45 0.13
C LYS A 166 -21.92 9.83 1.00
N ALA A 167 -22.06 9.70 2.32
CA ALA A 167 -20.96 9.97 3.26
C ALA A 167 -19.76 9.06 2.98
N THR A 168 -19.97 7.78 2.75
CA THR A 168 -18.91 6.81 2.41
C THR A 168 -18.16 7.23 1.14
N ILE A 169 -18.87 7.60 0.07
CA ILE A 169 -18.24 8.05 -1.18
C ILE A 169 -17.43 9.34 -0.95
N ILE A 170 -17.99 10.32 -0.27
CA ILE A 170 -17.30 11.59 0.01
C ILE A 170 -16.02 11.34 0.81
N ILE A 171 -16.09 10.53 1.85
CA ILE A 171 -14.92 10.21 2.69
C ILE A 171 -13.86 9.42 1.91
N SER A 172 -14.29 8.49 1.05
CA SER A 172 -13.36 7.76 0.18
C SER A 172 -12.65 8.69 -0.81
N LEU A 173 -13.36 9.68 -1.37
CA LEU A 173 -12.75 10.69 -2.24
C LEU A 173 -11.78 11.60 -1.45
N LEU A 174 -12.16 12.07 -0.26
CA LEU A 174 -11.26 12.84 0.60
C LEU A 174 -10.01 12.04 0.99
N TYR A 175 -10.17 10.75 1.25
CA TYR A 175 -9.04 9.84 1.52
C TYR A 175 -8.12 9.69 0.31
N ALA A 176 -8.67 9.54 -0.89
CA ALA A 176 -7.90 9.48 -2.12
C ALA A 176 -7.15 10.81 -2.37
N VAL A 177 -7.79 11.96 -2.12
CA VAL A 177 -7.14 13.26 -2.20
C VAL A 177 -6.00 13.38 -1.20
N LEU A 178 -6.19 12.92 0.04
CA LEU A 178 -5.13 12.89 1.06
C LEU A 178 -3.93 12.06 0.58
N ALA A 179 -4.15 10.82 0.12
CA ALA A 179 -3.09 9.95 -0.38
C ALA A 179 -2.37 10.58 -1.61
N THR A 180 -3.13 11.17 -2.54
CA THR A 180 -2.57 11.86 -3.70
C THR A 180 -1.77 13.10 -3.31
N THR A 181 -2.25 13.88 -2.34
CA THR A 181 -1.53 15.06 -1.86
C THR A 181 -0.20 14.66 -1.22
N THR A 182 -0.17 13.59 -0.42
CA THR A 182 1.07 13.09 0.16
C THR A 182 2.04 12.58 -0.91
N LEU A 183 1.53 11.94 -1.98
CA LEU A 183 2.35 11.55 -3.14
C LEU A 183 2.95 12.78 -3.85
N VAL A 184 2.14 13.78 -4.14
CA VAL A 184 2.61 15.02 -4.80
C VAL A 184 3.66 15.75 -3.94
N HIS A 185 3.47 15.80 -2.61
CA HIS A 185 4.48 16.34 -1.69
C HIS A 185 5.80 15.56 -1.78
N ALA A 186 5.73 14.24 -1.73
CA ALA A 186 6.92 13.39 -1.84
C ALA A 186 7.64 13.57 -3.19
N LEU A 187 6.89 13.60 -4.30
CA LEU A 187 7.46 13.81 -5.64
C LEU A 187 8.14 15.19 -5.80
N ASN A 188 7.70 16.19 -5.06
CA ASN A 188 8.33 17.51 -5.01
C ASN A 188 9.52 17.56 -4.03
N GLY A 189 9.99 16.43 -3.51
CA GLY A 189 11.11 16.35 -2.58
C GLY A 189 10.81 16.93 -1.18
N LYS A 190 9.55 17.14 -0.84
CA LYS A 190 9.14 17.76 0.43
C LYS A 190 8.75 16.69 1.45
N PRO A 191 9.29 16.71 2.67
CA PRO A 191 8.85 15.83 3.74
C PRO A 191 7.43 16.20 4.17
N ILE A 192 6.67 15.20 4.66
CA ILE A 192 5.30 15.45 5.15
C ILE A 192 5.29 16.14 6.49
N PHE A 193 6.28 15.85 7.33
CA PHE A 193 6.47 16.47 8.63
C PHE A 193 7.84 17.12 8.67
N THR A 194 7.90 18.44 8.66
CA THR A 194 9.12 19.21 8.89
C THR A 194 9.36 19.35 10.39
N GLU A 195 10.54 19.00 10.86
CA GLU A 195 10.98 19.42 12.18
C GLU A 195 11.30 20.92 12.11
N ASN A 196 10.63 21.75 12.92
CA ASN A 196 10.96 23.17 13.02
C ASN A 196 12.39 23.31 13.56
N GLU A 197 13.34 23.71 12.72
CA GLU A 197 14.74 23.94 13.08
C GLU A 197 14.97 25.06 14.12
N GLN A 198 13.91 25.72 14.57
CA GLN A 198 14.02 26.84 15.51
C GLN A 198 14.46 26.48 16.95
N LYS A 199 14.76 25.20 17.25
CA LYS A 199 15.22 24.77 18.59
C LYS A 199 16.70 24.47 18.72
N LYS A 200 17.54 24.67 17.70
CA LYS A 200 18.98 24.41 17.78
C LYS A 200 19.85 25.67 17.95
N SER A 201 19.26 26.84 18.17
CA SER A 201 20.03 28.08 18.45
C SER A 201 19.70 28.63 19.83
N LYS A 202 19.90 27.83 20.87
CA LYS A 202 20.05 28.33 22.26
C LYS A 202 21.02 27.44 23.02
#